data_c58094414bcb51c9370db81f1a3fe447
#
_entry.id   c58094414bcb51c9370db81f1a3fe447
#
_cell.length_a   1.000
_cell.length_b   1.000
_cell.length_c   1.000
_cell.angle_alpha   90.00
_cell.angle_beta   90.00
_cell.angle_gamma   90.00
#
_symmetry.space_group_name_H-M   'P 1'
#
loop_
_entity.id
_entity.type
_entity.pdbx_description
1 polymer ?
#
loop_
_entity_poly.entity_id
_entity_poly.type
_entity_poly.pdbx_seq_one_letter_code
_entity_poly.pdbx_strand_id
1 'polypeptide(L)'
;MNIHEYQAKEILKNFGVKIQNGFVAETPKDAKTLAAKLSKEKSNVTVLKAQIHAGGRGKGIIKETGSNGVVISMSLDEVEEKSKNILGGTLVTHQTGEEGKKVNKLLVAEDVYYDGPEKCEEYYLGILLDRSTGVNVIMASTEGGVEIEEVAHKNPEKIIK
;
A
#
# COMPACT_ATOMS: atom_id res chain seq x y z
N MET A 1 13.54 12.02 -5.91
CA MET A 1 13.18 10.85 -6.76
C MET A 1 11.98 10.20 -6.13
N ASN A 2 10.92 9.97 -6.91
CA ASN A 2 9.71 9.29 -6.42
C ASN A 2 9.72 7.86 -6.95
N ILE A 3 9.60 6.90 -6.03
CA ILE A 3 9.51 5.47 -6.37
C ILE A 3 8.16 4.93 -5.91
N HIS A 4 7.65 3.89 -6.55
CA HIS A 4 6.46 3.18 -6.13
C HIS A 4 6.75 2.24 -4.96
N GLU A 5 5.70 1.82 -4.24
CA GLU A 5 5.79 0.88 -3.12
C GLU A 5 6.53 -0.41 -3.51
N TYR A 6 6.21 -1.00 -4.66
CA TYR A 6 6.87 -2.24 -5.11
C TYR A 6 8.38 -2.05 -5.35
N GLN A 7 8.81 -0.89 -5.86
CA GLN A 7 10.22 -0.57 -6.07
C GLN A 7 10.96 -0.39 -4.74
N ALA A 8 10.30 0.30 -3.77
CA ALA A 8 10.83 0.44 -2.42
C ALA A 8 10.99 -0.92 -1.74
N LYS A 9 10.01 -1.81 -1.87
CA LYS A 9 10.08 -3.18 -1.34
C LYS A 9 11.24 -3.97 -1.94
N GLU A 10 11.46 -3.86 -3.24
CA GLU A 10 12.60 -4.53 -3.90
C GLU A 10 13.95 -4.04 -3.35
N ILE A 11 14.10 -2.74 -3.16
CA ILE A 11 15.29 -2.16 -2.54
C ILE A 11 15.48 -2.70 -1.13
N LEU A 12 14.45 -2.65 -0.29
CA LEU A 12 14.50 -3.14 1.08
C LEU A 12 14.86 -4.63 1.15
N LYS A 13 14.31 -5.43 0.24
CA LYS A 13 14.63 -6.86 0.13
C LYS A 13 16.12 -7.10 -0.15
N ASN A 14 16.74 -6.29 -1.02
CA ASN A 14 18.16 -6.37 -1.33
C ASN A 14 19.05 -6.06 -0.11
N PHE A 15 18.53 -5.33 0.86
CA PHE A 15 19.17 -5.09 2.16
C PHE A 15 18.76 -6.09 3.26
N GLY A 16 18.12 -7.20 2.89
CA GLY A 16 17.75 -8.26 3.83
C GLY A 16 16.52 -7.97 4.70
N VAL A 17 15.77 -6.89 4.44
CA VAL A 17 14.54 -6.60 5.17
C VAL A 17 13.44 -7.57 4.72
N LYS A 18 12.75 -8.16 5.68
CA LYS A 18 11.55 -8.97 5.39
C LYS A 18 10.46 -8.07 4.85
N ILE A 19 9.91 -8.43 3.71
CA ILE A 19 8.84 -7.68 3.05
C ILE A 19 7.63 -8.60 2.81
N GLN A 20 6.46 -8.01 2.70
CA GLN A 20 5.26 -8.65 2.16
C GLN A 20 5.51 -9.06 0.71
N ASN A 21 5.26 -10.33 0.36
CA ASN A 21 5.38 -10.79 -1.02
C ASN A 21 4.31 -10.16 -1.92
N GLY A 22 4.69 -9.92 -3.17
CA GLY A 22 3.75 -9.38 -4.13
C GLY A 22 4.36 -9.23 -5.52
N PHE A 23 3.49 -9.03 -6.49
CA PHE A 23 3.83 -8.88 -7.90
C PHE A 23 3.11 -7.68 -8.51
N VAL A 24 3.72 -7.06 -9.51
CA VAL A 24 3.10 -5.95 -10.23
C VAL A 24 2.27 -6.47 -11.40
N ALA A 25 1.02 -6.03 -11.49
CA ALA A 25 0.11 -6.28 -12.58
C ALA A 25 -0.24 -4.97 -13.32
N GLU A 26 -0.33 -5.05 -14.64
CA GLU A 26 -0.76 -3.95 -15.50
C GLU A 26 -2.12 -4.22 -16.16
N THR A 27 -2.58 -5.48 -16.07
CA THR A 27 -3.91 -5.88 -16.54
C THR A 27 -4.68 -6.69 -15.49
N PRO A 28 -6.02 -6.69 -15.52
CA PRO A 28 -6.80 -7.51 -14.59
C PRO A 28 -6.53 -9.01 -14.72
N LYS A 29 -6.24 -9.50 -15.93
CA LYS A 29 -5.90 -10.89 -16.17
C LYS A 29 -4.55 -11.27 -15.55
N ASP A 30 -3.56 -10.36 -15.65
CA ASP A 30 -2.28 -10.56 -14.99
C ASP A 30 -2.44 -10.55 -13.47
N ALA A 31 -3.25 -9.65 -12.92
CA ALA A 31 -3.53 -9.60 -11.50
C ALA A 31 -4.08 -10.94 -10.98
N LYS A 32 -5.05 -11.55 -11.68
CA LYS A 32 -5.59 -12.87 -11.36
C LYS A 32 -4.52 -13.97 -11.42
N THR A 33 -3.71 -13.95 -12.46
CA THR A 33 -2.62 -14.94 -12.64
C THR A 33 -1.57 -14.84 -11.55
N LEU A 34 -1.22 -13.62 -11.15
CA LEU A 34 -0.23 -13.35 -10.11
C LEU A 34 -0.78 -13.67 -8.72
N ALA A 35 -2.05 -13.38 -8.46
CA ALA A 35 -2.73 -13.80 -7.23
C ALA A 35 -2.75 -15.31 -7.07
N ALA A 36 -2.99 -16.06 -8.16
CA ALA A 36 -2.95 -17.52 -8.13
C ALA A 36 -1.56 -18.07 -7.78
N LYS A 37 -0.47 -17.35 -8.07
CA LYS A 37 0.88 -17.73 -7.65
C LYS A 37 1.09 -17.49 -6.15
N LEU A 38 0.53 -16.41 -5.59
CA LEU A 38 0.61 -16.09 -4.17
C LEU A 38 -0.23 -17.06 -3.32
N SER A 39 -1.42 -17.43 -3.79
CA SER A 39 -2.38 -18.30 -3.09
C SER A 39 -1.85 -19.72 -2.80
N LYS A 40 -0.81 -20.17 -3.49
CA LYS A 40 -0.26 -21.53 -3.32
C LYS A 40 0.41 -21.75 -1.96
N GLU A 41 0.69 -20.72 -1.19
CA GLU A 41 1.50 -20.87 0.01
C GLU A 41 0.73 -20.76 1.34
N LYS A 42 -0.31 -19.93 1.50
CA LYS A 42 -0.94 -19.76 2.83
C LYS A 42 -2.40 -19.28 2.88
N SER A 43 -2.91 -18.56 1.90
CA SER A 43 -4.24 -17.95 1.97
C SER A 43 -4.78 -17.64 0.57
N ASN A 44 -6.11 -17.69 0.41
CA ASN A 44 -6.78 -17.19 -0.82
C ASN A 44 -7.00 -15.67 -0.79
N VAL A 45 -6.63 -15.03 0.31
CA VAL A 45 -6.80 -13.58 0.48
C VAL A 45 -5.67 -12.85 -0.23
N THR A 46 -6.03 -11.90 -1.07
CA THR A 46 -5.10 -11.08 -1.84
C THR A 46 -5.41 -9.60 -1.62
N VAL A 47 -4.37 -8.80 -1.44
CA VAL A 47 -4.50 -7.35 -1.33
C VAL A 47 -4.07 -6.70 -2.64
N LEU A 48 -4.97 -5.91 -3.24
CA LEU A 48 -4.71 -5.14 -4.45
C LEU A 48 -4.43 -3.69 -4.06
N LYS A 49 -3.26 -3.18 -4.40
CA LYS A 49 -2.83 -1.83 -4.02
C LYS A 49 -2.49 -1.01 -5.28
N ALA A 50 -3.26 0.04 -5.56
CA ALA A 50 -2.94 0.98 -6.63
C ALA A 50 -1.54 1.57 -6.46
N GLN A 51 -0.78 1.62 -7.54
CA GLN A 51 0.57 2.16 -7.54
C GLN A 51 0.57 3.55 -8.18
N ILE A 52 0.52 4.58 -7.34
CA ILE A 52 0.66 5.99 -7.71
C ILE A 52 1.69 6.65 -6.78
N HIS A 53 2.26 7.78 -7.22
CA HIS A 53 3.16 8.58 -6.38
C HIS A 53 2.36 9.53 -5.47
N ALA A 54 1.59 8.95 -4.55
CA ALA A 54 0.87 9.65 -3.49
C ALA A 54 0.53 8.69 -2.34
N GLY A 55 0.43 9.22 -1.14
CA GLY A 55 -0.12 8.53 0.03
C GLY A 55 -1.65 8.55 0.08
N GLY A 56 -2.22 7.97 1.15
CA GLY A 56 -3.68 7.97 1.37
C GLY A 56 -4.48 7.05 0.44
N ARG A 57 -3.83 6.12 -0.27
CA ARG A 57 -4.46 5.26 -1.28
C ARG A 57 -5.57 4.37 -0.71
N GLY A 58 -5.44 3.95 0.55
CA GLY A 58 -6.45 3.10 1.21
C GLY A 58 -7.79 3.80 1.39
N LYS A 59 -7.77 5.09 1.70
CA LYS A 59 -8.97 5.95 1.81
C LYS A 59 -9.31 6.66 0.49
N GLY A 60 -8.40 6.63 -0.48
CA GLY A 60 -8.60 7.25 -1.79
C GLY A 60 -9.66 6.54 -2.62
N ILE A 61 -10.30 7.28 -3.52
CA ILE A 61 -11.44 6.82 -4.34
C ILE A 61 -11.09 6.92 -5.82
N ILE A 62 -11.38 5.88 -6.58
CA ILE A 62 -11.34 5.87 -8.03
C ILE A 62 -12.57 6.62 -8.56
N LYS A 63 -12.37 7.72 -9.26
CA LYS A 63 -13.46 8.60 -9.74
C LYS A 63 -14.50 7.85 -10.56
N GLU A 64 -14.06 6.97 -11.44
CA GLU A 64 -14.88 6.30 -12.43
C GLU A 64 -15.74 5.17 -11.83
N THR A 65 -15.31 4.57 -10.72
CA THR A 65 -15.94 3.35 -10.18
C THR A 65 -16.36 3.45 -8.74
N GLY A 66 -15.86 4.46 -7.99
CA GLY A 66 -16.05 4.56 -6.54
C GLY A 66 -15.24 3.56 -5.72
N SER A 67 -14.39 2.74 -6.36
CA SER A 67 -13.54 1.78 -5.66
C SER A 67 -12.43 2.47 -4.88
N ASN A 68 -12.00 1.87 -3.77
CA ASN A 68 -10.80 2.33 -3.06
C ASN A 68 -9.53 1.97 -3.83
N GLY A 69 -8.45 2.70 -3.58
CA GLY A 69 -7.13 2.42 -4.15
C GLY A 69 -6.41 1.23 -3.52
N VAL A 70 -6.90 0.72 -2.38
CA VAL A 70 -6.45 -0.53 -1.74
C VAL A 70 -7.69 -1.35 -1.41
N VAL A 71 -7.75 -2.57 -1.91
CA VAL A 71 -8.89 -3.47 -1.69
C VAL A 71 -8.42 -4.90 -1.40
N ILE A 72 -9.19 -5.61 -0.60
CA ILE A 72 -8.96 -7.02 -0.28
C ILE A 72 -9.85 -7.87 -1.17
N SER A 73 -9.31 -8.97 -1.70
CA SER A 73 -10.03 -9.97 -2.50
C SER A 73 -9.95 -11.31 -1.82
N MET A 74 -11.10 -11.98 -1.70
CA MET A 74 -11.23 -13.28 -1.02
C MET A 74 -11.16 -14.46 -2.00
N SER A 75 -11.17 -14.19 -3.30
CA SER A 75 -11.10 -15.19 -4.35
C SER A 75 -10.40 -14.65 -5.60
N LEU A 76 -9.95 -15.55 -6.49
CA LEU A 76 -9.31 -15.18 -7.75
C LEU A 76 -10.26 -14.45 -8.72
N ASP A 77 -11.56 -14.75 -8.67
CA ASP A 77 -12.54 -14.07 -9.50
C ASP A 77 -12.76 -12.64 -9.04
N GLU A 78 -12.82 -12.40 -7.73
CA GLU A 78 -12.83 -11.06 -7.17
C GLU A 78 -11.56 -10.25 -7.51
N VAL A 79 -10.39 -10.90 -7.57
CA VAL A 79 -9.14 -10.22 -7.96
C VAL A 79 -9.29 -9.61 -9.35
N GLU A 80 -9.80 -10.37 -10.32
CA GLU A 80 -9.97 -9.87 -11.68
C GLU A 80 -10.99 -8.73 -11.74
N GLU A 81 -12.15 -8.90 -11.08
CA GLU A 81 -13.21 -7.90 -11.03
C GLU A 81 -12.74 -6.59 -10.37
N LYS A 82 -12.17 -6.69 -9.17
CA LYS A 82 -11.69 -5.53 -8.42
C LYS A 82 -10.53 -4.83 -9.14
N SER A 83 -9.67 -5.57 -9.83
CA SER A 83 -8.62 -4.99 -10.67
C SER A 83 -9.17 -4.16 -11.83
N LYS A 84 -10.28 -4.57 -12.47
CA LYS A 84 -10.96 -3.80 -13.51
C LYS A 84 -11.50 -2.46 -12.98
N ASN A 85 -11.92 -2.44 -11.71
CA ASN A 85 -12.45 -1.23 -11.09
C ASN A 85 -11.38 -0.22 -10.69
N ILE A 86 -10.09 -0.61 -10.67
CA ILE A 86 -8.98 0.23 -10.23
C ILE A 86 -8.05 0.60 -11.39
N LEU A 87 -7.65 -0.38 -12.21
CA LEU A 87 -6.72 -0.15 -13.31
C LEU A 87 -7.34 0.75 -14.39
N GLY A 88 -6.56 1.72 -14.82
CA GLY A 88 -6.99 2.73 -15.80
C GLY A 88 -7.89 3.83 -15.23
N GLY A 89 -8.31 3.72 -13.96
CA GLY A 89 -9.07 4.75 -13.27
C GLY A 89 -8.19 5.86 -12.69
N THR A 90 -8.83 6.92 -12.21
CA THR A 90 -8.20 8.10 -11.61
C THR A 90 -8.39 8.07 -10.10
N LEU A 91 -7.33 7.76 -9.36
CA LEU A 91 -7.37 7.70 -7.90
C LEU A 91 -7.17 9.09 -7.29
N VAL A 92 -8.17 9.52 -6.53
CA VAL A 92 -8.13 10.76 -5.74
C VAL A 92 -7.81 10.41 -4.30
N THR A 93 -6.81 11.09 -3.75
CA THR A 93 -6.42 11.02 -2.33
C THR A 93 -6.24 12.43 -1.79
N HIS A 94 -6.11 12.59 -0.49
CA HIS A 94 -5.81 13.91 0.10
C HIS A 94 -4.49 14.52 -0.42
N GLN A 95 -3.54 13.69 -0.89
CA GLN A 95 -2.26 14.17 -1.42
C GLN A 95 -2.28 14.47 -2.93
N THR A 96 -3.24 13.94 -3.68
CA THR A 96 -3.33 14.18 -5.14
C THR A 96 -4.14 15.42 -5.50
N GLY A 97 -4.91 15.93 -4.56
CA GLY A 97 -5.96 16.90 -4.87
C GLY A 97 -7.09 16.29 -5.70
N GLU A 98 -8.04 17.13 -6.12
CA GLU A 98 -9.23 16.71 -6.88
C GLU A 98 -8.90 16.15 -8.27
N GLU A 99 -7.78 16.52 -8.86
CA GLU A 99 -7.35 16.01 -10.17
C GLU A 99 -7.10 14.50 -10.11
N GLY A 100 -6.53 14.03 -9.01
CA GLY A 100 -6.17 12.62 -8.82
C GLY A 100 -4.95 12.20 -9.65
N LYS A 101 -4.68 10.91 -9.65
CA LYS A 101 -3.63 10.29 -10.47
C LYS A 101 -4.12 9.01 -11.11
N LYS A 102 -3.77 8.83 -12.38
CA LYS A 102 -4.12 7.62 -13.13
C LYS A 102 -3.40 6.40 -12.58
N VAL A 103 -4.15 5.31 -12.40
CA VAL A 103 -3.61 4.04 -11.91
C VAL A 103 -3.26 3.15 -13.09
N ASN A 104 -1.97 3.01 -13.37
CA ASN A 104 -1.47 2.16 -14.47
C ASN A 104 -0.98 0.80 -13.98
N LYS A 105 -0.76 0.65 -12.68
CA LYS A 105 -0.19 -0.56 -12.08
C LYS A 105 -0.88 -0.86 -10.75
N LEU A 106 -1.04 -2.16 -10.47
CA LEU A 106 -1.42 -2.70 -9.17
C LEU A 106 -0.26 -3.50 -8.58
N LEU A 107 -0.02 -3.37 -7.30
CA LEU A 107 0.70 -4.35 -6.53
C LEU A 107 -0.30 -5.38 -6.02
N VAL A 108 -0.19 -6.61 -6.51
CA VAL A 108 -0.94 -7.79 -6.07
C VAL A 108 -0.10 -8.43 -4.96
N ALA A 109 -0.56 -8.36 -3.73
CA ALA A 109 0.22 -8.75 -2.57
C ALA A 109 -0.50 -9.81 -1.72
N GLU A 110 0.29 -10.65 -1.02
CA GLU A 110 -0.24 -11.56 -0.02
C GLU A 110 -0.88 -10.79 1.13
N ASP A 111 -1.85 -11.38 1.80
CA ASP A 111 -2.31 -10.90 3.08
C ASP A 111 -1.29 -11.26 4.17
N VAL A 112 -0.93 -10.27 4.98
CA VAL A 112 0.00 -10.43 6.12
C VAL A 112 -0.70 -10.36 7.47
N TYR A 113 -1.99 -10.06 7.48
CA TYR A 113 -2.81 -10.14 8.68
C TYR A 113 -3.12 -11.61 8.95
N TYR A 114 -2.62 -12.09 10.05
CA TYR A 114 -2.75 -13.48 10.45
C TYR A 114 -3.93 -13.67 11.39
N ASP A 115 -4.83 -14.60 11.05
CA ASP A 115 -5.97 -15.02 11.89
C ASP A 115 -5.55 -15.96 13.03
N GLY A 116 -4.36 -15.78 13.56
CA GLY A 116 -3.84 -16.57 14.68
C GLY A 116 -4.32 -16.05 16.03
N PRO A 117 -3.92 -16.75 17.12
CA PRO A 117 -4.28 -16.34 18.47
C PRO A 117 -3.59 -15.04 18.92
N GLU A 118 -2.55 -14.62 18.22
CA GLU A 118 -1.82 -13.39 18.49
C GLU A 118 -2.35 -12.28 17.58
N LYS A 119 -2.69 -11.14 18.18
CA LYS A 119 -3.13 -9.96 17.45
C LYS A 119 -1.94 -9.34 16.70
N CYS A 120 -2.11 -9.13 15.39
CA CYS A 120 -1.14 -8.34 14.62
C CYS A 120 -1.17 -6.88 15.05
N GLU A 121 0.00 -6.29 15.24
CA GLU A 121 0.18 -4.87 15.55
C GLU A 121 0.87 -4.19 14.37
N GLU A 122 0.42 -2.99 14.03
CA GLU A 122 1.03 -2.14 13.02
C GLU A 122 1.80 -1.01 13.68
N TYR A 123 3.03 -0.80 13.22
CA TYR A 123 3.88 0.31 13.63
C TYR A 123 4.18 1.21 12.43
N TYR A 124 4.29 2.49 12.67
CA TYR A 124 4.84 3.42 11.69
C TYR A 124 6.35 3.53 11.87
N LEU A 125 7.08 3.45 10.76
CA LEU A 125 8.51 3.74 10.70
C LEU A 125 8.80 4.58 9.46
N GLY A 126 9.41 5.73 9.64
CA GLY A 126 9.81 6.62 8.55
C GLY A 126 11.26 7.07 8.70
N ILE A 127 11.94 7.24 7.56
CA ILE A 127 13.26 7.87 7.49
C ILE A 127 13.13 9.08 6.57
N LEU A 128 13.39 10.27 7.12
CA LEU A 128 13.22 11.54 6.43
C LEU A 128 14.51 12.35 6.49
N LEU A 129 14.76 13.13 5.45
CA LEU A 129 15.75 14.19 5.51
C LEU A 129 15.12 15.43 6.18
N ASP A 130 15.58 15.77 7.37
CA ASP A 130 15.28 17.06 7.96
C ASP A 130 16.08 18.15 7.23
N ARG A 131 15.39 18.96 6.45
CA ARG A 131 16.03 20.00 5.63
C ARG A 131 16.52 21.20 6.46
N SER A 132 16.03 21.37 7.68
CA SER A 132 16.44 22.46 8.56
C SER A 132 17.81 22.19 9.19
N THR A 133 18.08 20.95 9.51
CA THR A 133 19.33 20.49 10.14
C THR A 133 20.27 19.76 9.17
N GLY A 134 19.77 19.35 8.00
CA GLY A 134 20.54 18.62 7.00
C GLY A 134 20.85 17.17 7.36
N VAL A 135 20.18 16.60 8.37
CA VAL A 135 20.40 15.24 8.86
C VAL A 135 19.21 14.32 8.56
N ASN A 136 19.48 13.03 8.47
CA ASN A 136 18.41 12.03 8.37
C ASN A 136 17.81 11.79 9.77
N VAL A 137 16.49 11.85 9.86
CA VAL A 137 15.73 11.59 11.08
C VAL A 137 14.96 10.30 10.90
N ILE A 138 15.04 9.40 11.87
CA ILE A 138 14.20 8.21 11.96
C ILE A 138 13.01 8.57 12.84
N MET A 139 11.81 8.30 12.35
CA MET A 139 10.57 8.48 13.12
C MET A 139 9.88 7.14 13.29
N ALA A 140 9.38 6.90 14.49
CA ALA A 140 8.62 5.70 14.82
C ALA A 140 7.36 6.05 15.62
N SER A 141 6.29 5.28 15.43
CA SER A 141 5.07 5.38 16.23
C SER A 141 4.40 4.01 16.35
N THR A 142 3.73 3.79 17.47
CA THR A 142 2.83 2.64 17.65
C THR A 142 1.50 2.80 16.90
N GLU A 143 1.24 3.97 16.34
CA GLU A 143 0.07 4.26 15.51
C GLU A 143 0.38 3.92 14.05
N GLY A 144 0.43 2.63 13.72
CA GLY A 144 0.53 2.15 12.35
C GLY A 144 -0.82 2.09 11.64
N GLY A 145 -0.81 1.92 10.32
CA GLY A 145 -2.03 1.80 9.51
C GLY A 145 -2.88 3.06 9.39
N VAL A 146 -2.43 4.18 9.96
CA VAL A 146 -3.13 5.47 9.94
C VAL A 146 -2.30 6.54 9.23
N GLU A 147 -2.89 7.70 8.99
CA GLU A 147 -2.17 8.84 8.42
C GLU A 147 -1.30 9.49 9.49
N ILE A 148 0.02 9.36 9.35
CA ILE A 148 0.98 9.87 10.33
C ILE A 148 0.91 11.39 10.49
N GLU A 149 0.48 12.10 9.47
CA GLU A 149 0.24 13.54 9.51
C GLU A 149 -0.88 13.91 10.49
N GLU A 150 -1.93 13.08 10.58
CA GLU A 150 -2.97 13.27 11.59
C GLU A 150 -2.44 12.99 13.01
N VAL A 151 -1.61 11.96 13.16
CA VAL A 151 -0.97 11.65 14.44
C VAL A 151 -0.06 12.79 14.87
N ALA A 152 0.75 13.32 13.94
CA ALA A 152 1.64 14.45 14.21
C ALA A 152 0.89 15.72 14.63
N HIS A 153 -0.34 15.91 14.14
CA HIS A 153 -1.15 17.09 14.48
C HIS A 153 -1.91 16.91 15.79
N LYS A 154 -2.50 15.74 16.02
CA LYS A 154 -3.38 15.48 17.18
C LYS A 154 -2.64 15.01 18.42
N ASN A 155 -1.63 14.17 18.24
CA ASN A 155 -0.91 13.46 19.30
C ASN A 155 0.61 13.40 18.98
N PRO A 156 1.32 14.54 18.87
CA PRO A 156 2.71 14.58 18.46
C PRO A 156 3.65 13.80 19.38
N GLU A 157 3.25 13.62 20.65
CA GLU A 157 3.98 12.82 21.65
C GLU A 157 4.05 11.32 21.33
N LYS A 158 3.18 10.83 20.45
CA LYS A 158 3.20 9.44 19.97
C LYS A 158 4.23 9.18 18.87
N ILE A 159 4.91 10.23 18.40
CA ILE A 159 5.97 10.13 17.39
C ILE A 159 7.32 10.32 18.06
N ILE A 160 8.12 9.26 18.06
CA ILE A 160 9.50 9.27 18.53
C ILE A 160 10.40 9.64 17.35
N LYS A 161 11.34 10.55 17.60
CA LYS A 161 12.33 11.00 16.61
C LYS A 161 13.73 10.68 17.10
#